data_3707e7b39d8ac966ad92da4aac294303
#
_entry.id   3707e7b39d8ac966ad92da4aac294303
#
_cell.length_a   1.000
_cell.length_b   1.000
_cell.length_c   1.000
_cell.angle_alpha   90.00
_cell.angle_beta   90.00
_cell.angle_gamma   90.00
#
_symmetry.space_group_name_H-M   'P 1'
#
loop_
_entity.id
_entity.type
_entity.pdbx_description
1 polymer ?
#
loop_
_entity_poly.entity_id
_entity_poly.type
_entity_poly.pdbx_seq_one_letter_code
_entity_poly.pdbx_strand_id
1 'polypeptide(L)'
;MKPQEEDSQTEDEIATEQSSQILALPGQSPQFLCEAQVKKISPAALAYLGDAIYELYVRMFYLWPQQRPEIYHSLVVAQVRAEKQASHLRSLIPELRNHELEIVRRGRNAATGRPKRLDPEIYQQATSLETLVGYLYLTDYPRLTELLQKLPLEK
;
A
#
# COMPACT_ATOMS: atom_id res chain seq x y z
N MET A 1 9.17 17.92 52.36
CA MET A 1 8.15 17.31 51.52
C MET A 1 8.25 17.97 50.16
N LYS A 2 8.85 17.30 49.15
CA LYS A 2 8.97 17.80 47.77
C LYS A 2 7.79 17.31 46.95
N PRO A 3 7.19 18.13 46.07
CA PRO A 3 6.14 17.67 45.17
C PRO A 3 6.77 16.85 44.03
N GLN A 4 6.06 15.83 43.63
CA GLN A 4 6.33 14.99 42.48
C GLN A 4 6.15 15.78 41.16
N GLU A 5 7.22 15.93 40.38
CA GLU A 5 7.25 16.34 39.01
C GLU A 5 7.79 15.16 38.15
N GLU A 6 7.00 14.12 37.95
CA GLU A 6 7.45 12.97 37.13
C GLU A 6 6.42 12.41 36.14
N ASP A 7 5.33 13.12 35.83
CA ASP A 7 4.28 12.50 35.00
C ASP A 7 3.91 13.24 33.69
N SER A 8 4.59 14.32 33.31
CA SER A 8 4.26 15.04 32.07
C SER A 8 5.23 14.81 30.89
N GLN A 9 6.38 14.15 31.14
CA GLN A 9 7.36 13.91 30.07
C GLN A 9 7.07 12.65 29.23
N THR A 10 6.33 11.69 29.76
CA THR A 10 6.08 10.41 29.09
C THR A 10 4.99 10.50 28.01
N GLU A 11 3.98 11.34 28.17
CA GLU A 11 2.89 11.45 27.17
C GLU A 11 3.32 12.21 25.91
N ASP A 12 4.12 13.25 26.04
CA ASP A 12 4.66 14.01 24.91
C ASP A 12 5.72 13.24 24.12
N GLU A 13 6.55 12.43 24.80
CA GLU A 13 7.53 11.56 24.14
C GLU A 13 6.83 10.42 23.39
N ILE A 14 5.81 9.80 23.96
CA ILE A 14 5.02 8.74 23.33
C ILE A 14 4.24 9.30 22.12
N ALA A 15 3.64 10.48 22.24
CA ALA A 15 2.93 11.14 21.13
C ALA A 15 3.87 11.53 20.00
N THR A 16 5.09 11.97 20.30
CA THR A 16 6.10 12.34 19.31
C THR A 16 6.64 11.10 18.59
N GLU A 17 6.86 10.00 19.30
CA GLU A 17 7.31 8.74 18.71
C GLU A 17 6.24 8.11 17.80
N GLN A 18 4.98 8.14 18.20
CA GLN A 18 3.85 7.69 17.38
C GLN A 18 3.66 8.54 16.12
N SER A 19 3.83 9.87 16.23
CA SER A 19 3.74 10.78 15.09
C SER A 19 4.89 10.55 14.08
N SER A 20 6.08 10.23 14.56
CA SER A 20 7.23 9.88 13.72
C SER A 20 7.02 8.56 12.97
N GLN A 21 6.32 7.60 13.58
CA GLN A 21 6.00 6.31 12.95
C GLN A 21 4.91 6.43 11.87
N ILE A 22 3.95 7.33 12.03
CA ILE A 22 2.91 7.61 11.01
C ILE A 22 3.52 8.22 9.74
N LEU A 23 4.59 8.99 9.87
CA LEU A 23 5.32 9.61 8.76
C LEU A 23 6.52 8.78 8.27
N ALA A 24 6.70 7.57 8.78
CA ALA A 24 7.75 6.66 8.31
C ALA A 24 7.50 6.27 6.86
N LEU A 25 8.22 6.94 5.99
CA LEU A 25 8.26 6.68 4.55
C LEU A 25 8.92 5.33 4.25
N PRO A 26 8.81 4.82 2.99
CA PRO A 26 9.27 3.48 2.59
C PRO A 26 10.70 3.16 3.09
N GLY A 27 10.87 2.11 3.85
CA GLY A 27 12.12 1.65 4.47
C GLY A 27 12.00 1.36 5.97
N GLN A 28 11.02 1.94 6.64
CA GLN A 28 10.70 1.63 8.03
C GLN A 28 9.24 1.20 8.10
N SER A 29 8.99 -0.04 8.48
CA SER A 29 7.63 -0.52 8.72
C SER A 29 7.00 0.34 9.81
N PRO A 30 5.89 1.03 9.55
CA PRO A 30 5.15 1.68 10.61
C PRO A 30 4.46 0.61 11.45
N GLN A 31 5.17 0.09 12.45
CA GLN A 31 4.60 -0.89 13.40
C GLN A 31 3.71 -0.20 14.44
N PHE A 32 2.89 0.75 14.00
CA PHE A 32 1.94 1.40 14.91
C PHE A 32 0.67 0.58 15.15
N LEU A 33 0.45 -0.48 14.37
CA LEU A 33 -0.66 -1.42 14.54
C LEU A 33 -0.14 -2.82 14.90
N CYS A 34 -0.76 -3.44 15.89
CA CYS A 34 -0.49 -4.86 16.16
C CYS A 34 -1.25 -5.75 15.16
N GLU A 35 -0.81 -7.00 15.03
CA GLU A 35 -1.41 -7.97 14.09
C GLU A 35 -2.93 -8.13 14.30
N ALA A 36 -3.40 -8.11 15.55
CA ALA A 36 -4.81 -8.20 15.87
C ALA A 36 -5.62 -6.99 15.36
N GLN A 37 -5.00 -5.81 15.34
CA GLN A 37 -5.62 -4.61 14.77
C GLN A 37 -5.66 -4.67 13.24
N VAL A 38 -4.58 -5.10 12.59
CA VAL A 38 -4.53 -5.26 11.13
C VAL A 38 -5.59 -6.25 10.64
N LYS A 39 -5.81 -7.35 11.35
CA LYS A 39 -6.86 -8.34 11.03
C LYS A 39 -8.28 -7.77 11.07
N LYS A 40 -8.52 -6.68 11.79
CA LYS A 40 -9.81 -5.99 11.89
C LYS A 40 -10.03 -4.95 10.79
N ILE A 41 -8.98 -4.59 10.04
CA ILE A 41 -9.10 -3.62 8.96
C ILE A 41 -9.87 -4.26 7.79
N SER A 42 -10.84 -3.52 7.26
CA SER A 42 -11.61 -3.98 6.11
C SER A 42 -10.74 -4.06 4.85
N PRO A 43 -11.02 -4.99 3.92
CA PRO A 43 -10.32 -5.03 2.64
C PRO A 43 -10.42 -3.70 1.86
N ALA A 44 -11.54 -3.01 1.94
CA ALA A 44 -11.72 -1.70 1.30
C ALA A 44 -10.79 -0.63 1.88
N ALA A 45 -10.58 -0.61 3.20
CA ALA A 45 -9.64 0.31 3.84
C ALA A 45 -8.18 -0.03 3.49
N LEU A 46 -7.85 -1.33 3.43
CA LEU A 46 -6.54 -1.79 2.97
C LEU A 46 -6.29 -1.40 1.51
N ALA A 47 -7.29 -1.54 0.63
CA ALA A 47 -7.20 -1.13 -0.77
C ALA A 47 -6.98 0.39 -0.89
N TYR A 48 -7.69 1.19 -0.12
CA TYR A 48 -7.53 2.65 -0.11
C TYR A 48 -6.11 3.08 0.30
N LEU A 49 -5.55 2.43 1.32
CA LEU A 49 -4.16 2.63 1.72
C LEU A 49 -3.20 2.13 0.62
N GLY A 50 -3.45 0.95 0.10
CA GLY A 50 -2.60 0.30 -0.91
C GLY A 50 -2.53 1.07 -2.23
N ASP A 51 -3.61 1.71 -2.64
CA ASP A 51 -3.64 2.59 -3.81
C ASP A 51 -2.60 3.72 -3.68
N ALA A 52 -2.58 4.41 -2.54
CA ALA A 52 -1.61 5.47 -2.28
C ALA A 52 -0.16 4.97 -2.28
N ILE A 53 0.10 3.80 -1.68
CA ILE A 53 1.44 3.21 -1.61
C ILE A 53 1.90 2.76 -2.99
N TYR A 54 1.03 2.09 -3.75
CA TYR A 54 1.32 1.66 -5.10
C TYR A 54 1.65 2.85 -6.01
N GLU A 55 0.83 3.90 -5.98
CA GLU A 55 1.08 5.12 -6.74
C GLU A 55 2.38 5.81 -6.34
N LEU A 56 2.69 5.87 -5.04
CA LEU A 56 3.97 6.41 -4.55
C LEU A 56 5.15 5.63 -5.12
N TYR A 57 5.08 4.30 -5.11
CA TYR A 57 6.12 3.46 -5.69
C TYR A 57 6.34 3.74 -7.18
N VAL A 58 5.26 3.83 -7.96
CA VAL A 58 5.32 4.13 -9.39
C VAL A 58 5.89 5.53 -9.64
N ARG A 59 5.47 6.52 -8.86
CA ARG A 59 6.01 7.88 -8.94
C ARG A 59 7.51 7.92 -8.65
N MET A 60 7.98 7.20 -7.64
CA MET A 60 9.39 7.10 -7.31
C MET A 60 10.18 6.40 -8.42
N PHE A 61 9.63 5.37 -9.03
CA PHE A 61 10.27 4.64 -10.14
C PHE A 61 10.56 5.56 -11.35
N TYR A 62 9.61 6.43 -11.70
CA TYR A 62 9.74 7.35 -12.84
C TYR A 62 10.35 8.71 -12.49
N LEU A 63 10.68 8.96 -11.23
CA LEU A 63 11.24 10.24 -10.80
C LEU A 63 12.61 10.54 -11.41
N TRP A 64 13.41 9.50 -11.66
CA TRP A 64 14.73 9.61 -12.24
C TRP A 64 14.96 8.62 -13.40
N PRO A 65 15.54 9.04 -14.55
CA PRO A 65 16.00 10.41 -14.85
C PRO A 65 14.86 11.41 -14.98
N GLN A 66 15.12 12.65 -14.61
CA GLN A 66 14.10 13.70 -14.60
C GLN A 66 13.49 13.91 -15.99
N GLN A 67 12.17 13.90 -16.06
CA GLN A 67 11.36 14.15 -17.26
C GLN A 67 10.64 15.49 -17.15
N ARG A 68 10.11 15.96 -18.30
CA ARG A 68 9.14 17.08 -18.27
C ARG A 68 7.91 16.66 -17.46
N PRO A 69 7.27 17.59 -16.72
CA PRO A 69 6.12 17.26 -15.86
C PRO A 69 5.01 16.48 -16.56
N GLU A 70 4.69 16.83 -17.80
CA GLU A 70 3.63 16.18 -18.58
C GLU A 70 3.99 14.74 -18.96
N ILE A 71 5.27 14.50 -19.29
CA ILE A 71 5.78 13.16 -19.61
C ILE A 71 5.81 12.31 -18.34
N TYR A 72 6.33 12.86 -17.26
CA TYR A 72 6.36 12.19 -15.95
C TYR A 72 4.96 11.76 -15.51
N HIS A 73 4.00 12.69 -15.57
CA HIS A 73 2.60 12.40 -15.25
C HIS A 73 2.02 11.30 -16.13
N SER A 74 2.25 11.35 -17.44
CA SER A 74 1.75 10.34 -18.40
C SER A 74 2.32 8.95 -18.11
N LEU A 75 3.60 8.85 -17.76
CA LEU A 75 4.25 7.57 -17.38
C LEU A 75 3.61 6.98 -16.12
N VAL A 76 3.37 7.81 -15.11
CA VAL A 76 2.72 7.38 -13.87
C VAL A 76 1.29 6.93 -14.14
N VAL A 77 0.48 7.74 -14.81
CA VAL A 77 -0.92 7.44 -15.13
C VAL A 77 -1.05 6.14 -15.92
N ALA A 78 -0.13 5.87 -16.84
CA ALA A 78 -0.14 4.62 -17.62
C ALA A 78 -0.03 3.37 -16.75
N GLN A 79 0.62 3.47 -15.58
CA GLN A 79 0.85 2.34 -14.67
C GLN A 79 -0.20 2.22 -13.55
N VAL A 80 -0.80 3.34 -13.13
CA VAL A 80 -1.73 3.32 -11.96
C VAL A 80 -3.19 3.10 -12.34
N ARG A 81 -3.53 3.05 -13.62
CA ARG A 81 -4.89 2.74 -14.05
C ARG A 81 -5.27 1.28 -13.76
N ALA A 82 -6.56 1.02 -13.60
CA ALA A 82 -7.08 -0.28 -13.18
C ALA A 82 -6.66 -1.45 -14.09
N GLU A 83 -6.64 -1.24 -15.41
CA GLU A 83 -6.24 -2.27 -16.37
C GLU A 83 -4.77 -2.70 -16.18
N LYS A 84 -3.91 -1.74 -15.86
CA LYS A 84 -2.49 -2.02 -15.62
C LYS A 84 -2.29 -2.68 -14.27
N GLN A 85 -2.97 -2.22 -13.23
CA GLN A 85 -2.97 -2.87 -11.93
C GLN A 85 -3.45 -4.32 -12.01
N ALA A 86 -4.53 -4.58 -12.75
CA ALA A 86 -5.01 -5.94 -13.00
C ALA A 86 -3.96 -6.82 -13.70
N SER A 87 -3.28 -6.26 -14.70
CA SER A 87 -2.17 -6.95 -15.38
C SER A 87 -1.01 -7.25 -14.42
N HIS A 88 -0.64 -6.29 -13.57
CA HIS A 88 0.40 -6.46 -12.56
C HIS A 88 0.02 -7.54 -11.53
N LEU A 89 -1.22 -7.56 -11.06
CA LEU A 89 -1.67 -8.64 -10.17
C LEU A 89 -1.49 -10.01 -10.83
N ARG A 90 -1.93 -10.17 -12.08
CA ARG A 90 -1.80 -11.45 -12.81
C ARG A 90 -0.35 -11.89 -12.91
N SER A 91 0.59 -10.96 -13.12
CA SER A 91 2.02 -11.29 -13.16
C SER A 91 2.58 -11.73 -11.81
N LEU A 92 1.99 -11.26 -10.70
CA LEU A 92 2.44 -11.59 -9.34
C LEU A 92 1.82 -12.89 -8.80
N ILE A 93 0.65 -13.31 -9.28
CA ILE A 93 -0.06 -14.50 -8.77
C ILE A 93 0.84 -15.71 -8.59
N PRO A 94 1.71 -16.11 -9.54
CA PRO A 94 2.59 -17.27 -9.37
C PRO A 94 3.61 -17.15 -8.24
N GLU A 95 3.89 -15.93 -7.80
CA GLU A 95 4.88 -15.62 -6.77
C GLU A 95 4.25 -15.50 -5.37
N LEU A 96 2.92 -15.48 -5.28
CA LEU A 96 2.22 -15.22 -4.04
C LEU A 96 2.17 -16.45 -3.13
N ARG A 97 2.33 -16.23 -1.84
CA ARG A 97 2.15 -17.23 -0.77
C ARG A 97 0.66 -17.45 -0.50
N ASN A 98 0.33 -18.57 0.15
CA ASN A 98 -1.08 -18.92 0.41
C ASN A 98 -1.85 -17.86 1.19
N HIS A 99 -1.25 -17.24 2.22
CA HIS A 99 -1.92 -16.18 2.97
C HIS A 99 -2.07 -14.89 2.16
N GLU A 100 -1.15 -14.60 1.23
CA GLU A 100 -1.23 -13.47 0.31
C GLU A 100 -2.37 -13.67 -0.71
N LEU A 101 -2.52 -14.88 -1.24
CA LEU A 101 -3.65 -15.24 -2.11
C LEU A 101 -4.99 -15.09 -1.38
N GLU A 102 -5.05 -15.41 -0.10
CA GLU A 102 -6.26 -15.19 0.71
C GLU A 102 -6.60 -13.70 0.85
N ILE A 103 -5.60 -12.85 1.03
CA ILE A 103 -5.80 -11.38 1.06
C ILE A 103 -6.31 -10.86 -0.30
N VAL A 104 -5.72 -11.34 -1.40
CA VAL A 104 -6.18 -11.03 -2.76
C VAL A 104 -7.65 -11.44 -2.95
N ARG A 105 -8.03 -12.63 -2.53
CA ARG A 105 -9.42 -13.12 -2.58
C ARG A 105 -10.37 -12.24 -1.77
N ARG A 106 -10.00 -11.83 -0.58
CA ARG A 106 -10.80 -10.92 0.26
C ARG A 106 -10.99 -9.56 -0.39
N GLY A 107 -9.94 -9.00 -1.00
CA GLY A 107 -10.01 -7.75 -1.75
C GLY A 107 -10.96 -7.86 -2.95
N ARG A 108 -10.87 -8.95 -3.71
CA ARG A 108 -11.78 -9.24 -4.82
C ARG A 108 -13.25 -9.27 -4.39
N ASN A 109 -13.54 -10.00 -3.31
CA ASN A 109 -14.91 -10.16 -2.81
C ASN A 109 -15.50 -8.87 -2.25
N ALA A 110 -14.67 -7.97 -1.74
CA ALA A 110 -15.07 -6.68 -1.19
C ALA A 110 -15.17 -5.56 -2.24
N ALA A 111 -14.69 -5.80 -3.47
CA ALA A 111 -14.73 -4.81 -4.55
C ALA A 111 -16.17 -4.57 -5.02
N THR A 112 -16.72 -3.40 -4.68
CA THR A 112 -18.08 -2.96 -5.02
C THR A 112 -18.04 -1.55 -5.58
N GLY A 113 -19.12 -1.13 -6.28
CA GLY A 113 -19.26 0.26 -6.71
C GLY A 113 -18.32 0.69 -7.85
N ARG A 114 -18.01 -0.20 -8.78
CA ARG A 114 -17.17 0.08 -9.95
C ARG A 114 -17.71 1.22 -10.84
N PRO A 115 -16.84 1.95 -11.54
CA PRO A 115 -17.23 2.84 -12.62
C PRO A 115 -17.98 2.07 -13.73
N LYS A 116 -19.05 2.66 -14.30
CA LYS A 116 -19.92 1.99 -15.28
C LYS A 116 -19.19 1.50 -16.56
N ARG A 117 -18.07 2.11 -16.91
CA ARG A 117 -17.28 1.80 -18.12
C ARG A 117 -16.14 0.81 -17.89
N LEU A 118 -15.91 0.41 -16.65
CA LEU A 118 -14.83 -0.51 -16.30
C LEU A 118 -15.36 -1.93 -16.22
N ASP A 119 -14.61 -2.89 -16.81
CA ASP A 119 -14.89 -4.31 -16.67
C ASP A 119 -14.88 -4.71 -15.17
N PRO A 120 -15.90 -5.47 -14.68
CA PRO A 120 -15.97 -5.89 -13.30
C PRO A 120 -14.74 -6.66 -12.84
N GLU A 121 -14.21 -7.54 -13.67
CA GLU A 121 -13.07 -8.37 -13.34
C GLU A 121 -11.78 -7.54 -13.23
N ILE A 122 -11.58 -6.60 -14.12
CA ILE A 122 -10.45 -5.65 -14.07
C ILE A 122 -10.51 -4.83 -12.77
N TYR A 123 -11.68 -4.30 -12.44
CA TYR A 123 -11.88 -3.56 -11.20
C TYR A 123 -11.58 -4.41 -9.96
N GLN A 124 -12.08 -5.65 -9.92
CA GLN A 124 -11.84 -6.57 -8.82
C GLN A 124 -10.35 -6.93 -8.69
N GLN A 125 -9.67 -7.16 -9.80
CA GLN A 125 -8.23 -7.46 -9.80
C GLN A 125 -7.40 -6.25 -9.33
N ALA A 126 -7.72 -5.06 -9.81
CA ALA A 126 -7.05 -3.83 -9.38
C ALA A 126 -7.22 -3.61 -7.87
N THR A 127 -8.45 -3.71 -7.36
CA THR A 127 -8.75 -3.60 -5.92
C THR A 127 -8.05 -4.69 -5.10
N SER A 128 -7.93 -5.90 -5.65
CA SER A 128 -7.19 -7.00 -5.01
C SER A 128 -5.70 -6.70 -4.86
N LEU A 129 -5.07 -6.12 -5.88
CA LEU A 129 -3.68 -5.68 -5.80
C LEU A 129 -3.49 -4.60 -4.75
N GLU A 130 -4.35 -3.59 -4.74
CA GLU A 130 -4.32 -2.52 -3.74
C GLU A 130 -4.49 -3.06 -2.32
N THR A 131 -5.42 -4.01 -2.12
CA THR A 131 -5.64 -4.67 -0.83
C THR A 131 -4.38 -5.40 -0.36
N LEU A 132 -3.72 -6.15 -1.24
CA LEU A 132 -2.48 -6.86 -0.95
C LEU A 132 -1.36 -5.88 -0.59
N VAL A 133 -1.20 -4.82 -1.36
CA VAL A 133 -0.18 -3.78 -1.12
C VAL A 133 -0.40 -3.13 0.25
N GLY A 134 -1.61 -2.72 0.57
CA GLY A 134 -1.95 -2.14 1.88
C GLY A 134 -1.71 -3.09 3.03
N TYR A 135 -2.09 -4.36 2.89
CA TYR A 135 -1.85 -5.39 3.89
C TYR A 135 -0.36 -5.63 4.15
N LEU A 136 0.43 -5.83 3.10
CA LEU A 136 1.87 -6.07 3.23
C LEU A 136 2.64 -4.86 3.75
N TYR A 137 2.21 -3.66 3.40
CA TYR A 137 2.79 -2.44 3.97
C TYR A 137 2.70 -2.41 5.50
N LEU A 138 1.59 -2.88 6.05
CA LEU A 138 1.36 -2.93 7.50
C LEU A 138 1.97 -4.16 8.19
N THR A 139 2.19 -5.26 7.48
CA THR A 139 2.57 -6.55 8.09
C THR A 139 3.95 -7.07 7.69
N ASP A 140 4.37 -6.83 6.45
CA ASP A 140 5.63 -7.36 5.91
C ASP A 140 6.17 -6.44 4.81
N TYR A 141 6.73 -5.32 5.23
CA TYR A 141 7.28 -4.33 4.31
C TYR A 141 8.41 -4.86 3.40
N PRO A 142 9.36 -5.68 3.89
CA PRO A 142 10.35 -6.31 3.02
C PRO A 142 9.72 -7.16 1.91
N ARG A 143 8.68 -7.91 2.22
CA ARG A 143 7.95 -8.71 1.23
C ARG A 143 7.23 -7.83 0.21
N LEU A 144 6.62 -6.73 0.64
CA LEU A 144 6.03 -5.75 -0.27
C LEU A 144 7.07 -5.23 -1.27
N THR A 145 8.24 -4.83 -0.79
CA THR A 145 9.34 -4.34 -1.63
C THR A 145 9.78 -5.40 -2.64
N GLU A 146 9.92 -6.65 -2.22
CA GLU A 146 10.24 -7.77 -3.11
C GLU A 146 9.23 -7.92 -4.25
N LEU A 147 7.94 -7.88 -3.93
CA LEU A 147 6.89 -8.02 -4.95
C LEU A 147 6.82 -6.82 -5.89
N LEU A 148 6.93 -5.59 -5.36
CA LEU A 148 6.90 -4.39 -6.19
C LEU A 148 8.10 -4.34 -7.17
N GLN A 149 9.27 -4.83 -6.78
CA GLN A 149 10.44 -4.90 -7.64
C GLN A 149 10.28 -5.90 -8.80
N LYS A 150 9.36 -6.86 -8.69
CA LYS A 150 9.02 -7.82 -9.76
C LYS A 150 8.03 -7.26 -10.78
N LEU A 151 7.47 -6.09 -10.56
CA LEU A 151 6.55 -5.49 -11.51
C LEU A 151 7.28 -5.10 -12.80
N PRO A 152 6.69 -5.40 -13.98
CA PRO A 152 7.31 -5.09 -15.27
C PRO A 152 7.13 -3.60 -15.63
N LEU A 153 7.77 -2.72 -14.85
CA LEU A 153 7.82 -1.30 -15.14
C LEU A 153 8.99 -1.02 -16.07
N GLU A 154 8.72 -0.35 -17.18
CA GLU A 154 9.71 0.04 -18.19
C GLU A 154 10.01 1.53 -18.09
N LYS A 155 11.30 1.88 -18.24
CA LYS A 155 11.77 3.28 -18.31
C LYS A 155 11.83 3.76 -19.74
#